data_34e29dcb264ae9ce8947198c0a44a2bd
#
_entry.id   34e29dcb264ae9ce8947198c0a44a2bd
#
_cell.length_a   1.000
_cell.length_b   1.000
_cell.length_c   1.000
_cell.angle_alpha   90.00
_cell.angle_beta   90.00
_cell.angle_gamma   90.00
#
_symmetry.space_group_name_H-M   'P 1'
#
loop_
_entity.id
_entity.type
_entity.pdbx_description
1 polymer ?
#
loop_
_entity_poly.entity_id
_entity_poly.type
_entity_poly.pdbx_seq_one_letter_code
_entity_poly.pdbx_strand_id
1 'polypeptide(L)'
;PHNSRIFQIGTKDNRDFQHILTIEDGDEEVVNSREREAITTFFQIITHLKPAIVAGYNSENFDWYFIVTRCEVLGLDIKKIAKTLGSIPFYRKQQTLKMGPEMEYYEQTHMWGYNIMDVSHAVRRAQAINSSIKSWSLKYITKYSNAAKENRVYVPGDKIGKTFADKENEYWFSESNGTWGLKNEYNLEDRTFEQLGLKIVSGADVVER
;
A
#
# COMPACT_ATOMS: atom_id res chain seq x y z
N PRO A 1 5.07 4.48 -12.51
CA PRO A 1 4.19 3.31 -12.66
C PRO A 1 4.26 2.63 -14.03
N HIS A 2 4.64 3.35 -15.11
CA HIS A 2 4.70 2.72 -16.44
C HIS A 2 5.63 1.50 -16.50
N ASN A 3 6.80 1.60 -15.86
CA ASN A 3 7.83 0.55 -15.84
C ASN A 3 7.81 -0.30 -14.56
N SER A 4 6.88 -0.02 -13.65
CA SER A 4 6.74 -0.75 -12.39
C SER A 4 5.42 -1.49 -12.38
N ARG A 5 5.36 -2.65 -11.71
CA ARG A 5 4.16 -3.48 -11.58
C ARG A 5 3.56 -3.36 -10.20
N ILE A 6 2.27 -3.63 -10.11
CA ILE A 6 1.64 -3.93 -8.82
C ILE A 6 2.04 -5.36 -8.45
N PHE A 7 2.60 -5.54 -7.28
CA PHE A 7 2.90 -6.86 -6.74
C PHE A 7 1.94 -7.24 -5.60
N GLN A 8 1.31 -6.24 -4.98
CA GLN A 8 0.39 -6.46 -3.87
C GLN A 8 -0.66 -5.36 -3.76
N ILE A 9 -1.91 -5.72 -3.45
CA ILE A 9 -2.98 -4.79 -3.10
C ILE A 9 -3.60 -5.26 -1.78
N GLY A 10 -3.39 -4.50 -0.70
CA GLY A 10 -3.98 -4.77 0.60
C GLY A 10 -5.27 -3.97 0.82
N THR A 11 -6.30 -4.64 1.32
CA THR A 11 -7.59 -4.03 1.68
C THR A 11 -8.00 -4.46 3.09
N LYS A 12 -8.56 -3.52 3.85
CA LYS A 12 -9.12 -3.79 5.17
C LYS A 12 -10.35 -2.92 5.39
N ASP A 13 -11.38 -3.45 6.05
CA ASP A 13 -12.53 -2.66 6.48
C ASP A 13 -12.63 -2.57 8.02
N ASN A 14 -13.62 -1.86 8.51
CA ASN A 14 -13.92 -1.69 9.93
C ASN A 14 -14.82 -2.81 10.50
N ARG A 15 -15.10 -3.87 9.73
CA ARG A 15 -15.91 -5.04 10.09
C ARG A 15 -15.09 -6.33 10.06
N ASP A 16 -13.77 -6.21 10.33
CA ASP A 16 -12.80 -7.29 10.38
C ASP A 16 -12.51 -8.00 9.04
N PHE A 17 -12.98 -7.46 7.91
CA PHE A 17 -12.51 -7.93 6.61
C PHE A 17 -11.08 -7.47 6.38
N GLN A 18 -10.22 -8.40 6.01
CA GLN A 18 -8.87 -8.11 5.56
C GLN A 18 -8.52 -9.04 4.41
N HIS A 19 -8.01 -8.50 3.32
CA HIS A 19 -7.57 -9.27 2.18
C HIS A 19 -6.34 -8.64 1.53
N ILE A 20 -5.40 -9.49 1.15
CA ILE A 20 -4.18 -9.10 0.44
C ILE A 20 -4.16 -9.87 -0.86
N LEU A 21 -4.20 -9.15 -1.98
CA LEU A 21 -4.02 -9.69 -3.32
C LEU A 21 -2.54 -9.63 -3.63
N THR A 22 -1.90 -10.78 -3.74
CA THR A 22 -0.47 -10.91 -4.06
C THR A 22 -0.32 -11.40 -5.50
N ILE A 23 0.55 -10.73 -6.26
CA ILE A 23 0.87 -11.07 -7.65
C ILE A 23 2.25 -11.70 -7.65
N GLU A 24 2.27 -13.02 -7.80
CA GLU A 24 3.52 -13.77 -7.90
C GLU A 24 4.28 -13.45 -9.18
N ASP A 25 5.60 -13.51 -9.09
CA ASP A 25 6.50 -13.32 -10.22
C ASP A 25 6.41 -14.48 -11.23
N GLY A 26 6.84 -14.23 -12.46
CA GLY A 26 6.79 -15.21 -13.55
C GLY A 26 7.04 -14.57 -14.90
N ASP A 27 6.68 -15.29 -15.95
CA ASP A 27 6.74 -14.78 -17.32
C ASP A 27 5.87 -13.54 -17.48
N GLU A 28 6.30 -12.60 -18.33
CA GLU A 28 5.67 -11.29 -18.47
C GLU A 28 4.17 -11.35 -18.74
N GLU A 29 3.73 -12.23 -19.65
CA GLU A 29 2.33 -12.39 -19.99
C GLU A 29 1.49 -12.93 -18.83
N VAL A 30 2.05 -13.89 -18.08
CA VAL A 30 1.40 -14.47 -16.90
C VAL A 30 1.25 -13.43 -15.80
N VAL A 31 2.32 -12.68 -15.52
CA VAL A 31 2.28 -11.61 -14.50
C VAL A 31 1.31 -10.51 -14.90
N ASN A 32 1.31 -10.09 -16.16
CA ASN A 32 0.33 -9.10 -16.65
C ASN A 32 -1.11 -9.59 -16.54
N SER A 33 -1.36 -10.89 -16.76
CA SER A 33 -2.68 -11.49 -16.56
C SER A 33 -3.11 -11.47 -15.10
N ARG A 34 -2.21 -11.87 -14.19
CA ARG A 34 -2.45 -11.83 -12.73
C ARG A 34 -2.67 -10.40 -12.21
N GLU A 35 -1.93 -9.43 -12.76
CA GLU A 35 -2.10 -8.02 -12.39
C GLU A 35 -3.47 -7.49 -12.83
N ARG A 36 -3.94 -7.85 -14.03
CA ARG A 36 -5.31 -7.53 -14.49
C ARG A 36 -6.37 -8.14 -13.57
N GLU A 37 -6.20 -9.39 -13.20
CA GLU A 37 -7.09 -10.08 -12.27
C GLU A 37 -7.11 -9.42 -10.90
N ALA A 38 -5.94 -9.11 -10.32
CA ALA A 38 -5.82 -8.44 -9.03
C ALA A 38 -6.49 -7.07 -9.02
N ILE A 39 -6.29 -6.25 -10.05
CA ILE A 39 -6.97 -4.95 -10.17
C ILE A 39 -8.50 -5.15 -10.25
N THR A 40 -8.96 -6.09 -11.07
CA THR A 40 -10.38 -6.37 -11.22
C THR A 40 -10.98 -6.85 -9.91
N THR A 41 -10.31 -7.76 -9.22
CA THR A 41 -10.73 -8.28 -7.90
C THR A 41 -10.76 -7.19 -6.84
N PHE A 42 -9.80 -6.27 -6.83
CA PHE A 42 -9.83 -5.10 -5.93
C PHE A 42 -11.13 -4.29 -6.10
N PHE A 43 -11.55 -4.01 -7.32
CA PHE A 43 -12.81 -3.33 -7.57
C PHE A 43 -14.02 -4.18 -7.17
N GLN A 44 -13.97 -5.50 -7.38
CA GLN A 44 -15.04 -6.43 -6.92
C GLN A 44 -15.17 -6.43 -5.39
N ILE A 45 -14.06 -6.38 -4.65
CA ILE A 45 -14.05 -6.24 -3.19
C ILE A 45 -14.79 -4.97 -2.77
N ILE A 46 -14.48 -3.82 -3.38
CA ILE A 46 -15.17 -2.56 -3.10
C ILE A 46 -16.68 -2.71 -3.33
N THR A 47 -17.08 -3.34 -4.44
CA THR A 47 -18.49 -3.57 -4.76
C THR A 47 -19.18 -4.47 -3.76
N HIS A 48 -18.51 -5.53 -3.33
CA HIS A 48 -19.05 -6.48 -2.35
C HIS A 48 -19.21 -5.84 -0.98
N LEU A 49 -18.20 -5.12 -0.52
CA LEU A 49 -18.19 -4.47 0.79
C LEU A 49 -19.11 -3.24 0.86
N LYS A 50 -19.35 -2.58 -0.27
CA LYS A 50 -20.15 -1.35 -0.38
C LYS A 50 -19.80 -0.32 0.70
N PRO A 51 -18.53 0.08 0.82
CA PRO A 51 -18.10 1.01 1.85
C PRO A 51 -18.67 2.40 1.58
N ALA A 52 -19.04 3.13 2.63
CA ALA A 52 -19.40 4.54 2.50
C ALA A 52 -18.17 5.41 2.16
N ILE A 53 -17.00 5.00 2.63
CA ILE A 53 -15.73 5.70 2.42
C ILE A 53 -14.66 4.66 2.01
N VAL A 54 -13.89 4.98 0.97
CA VAL A 54 -12.65 4.28 0.62
C VAL A 54 -11.51 5.22 0.98
N ALA A 55 -10.76 4.87 2.02
CA ALA A 55 -9.71 5.71 2.57
C ALA A 55 -8.32 5.15 2.27
N GLY A 56 -7.38 6.03 1.95
CA GLY A 56 -5.96 5.71 1.82
C GLY A 56 -5.09 6.83 2.38
N TYR A 57 -3.79 6.63 2.44
CA TYR A 57 -2.84 7.63 2.89
C TYR A 57 -1.89 8.00 1.76
N ASN A 58 -1.91 9.25 1.30
CA ASN A 58 -1.27 9.71 0.06
C ASN A 58 -1.77 8.94 -1.18
N SER A 59 -2.98 8.41 -1.09
CA SER A 59 -3.54 7.49 -2.07
C SER A 59 -3.87 8.16 -3.41
N GLU A 60 -4.19 9.46 -3.41
CA GLU A 60 -4.45 10.19 -4.66
C GLU A 60 -3.18 10.40 -5.49
N ASN A 61 -2.05 10.65 -4.82
CA ASN A 61 -0.77 10.86 -5.51
C ASN A 61 -0.04 9.55 -5.83
N PHE A 62 -0.38 8.45 -5.14
CA PHE A 62 0.33 7.18 -5.31
C PHE A 62 -0.60 6.06 -5.75
N ASP A 63 -1.49 5.55 -4.89
CA ASP A 63 -2.23 4.31 -5.16
C ASP A 63 -3.18 4.45 -6.35
N TRP A 64 -4.03 5.48 -6.37
CA TRP A 64 -4.97 5.70 -7.48
C TRP A 64 -4.27 6.06 -8.78
N TYR A 65 -3.24 6.90 -8.72
CA TYR A 65 -2.41 7.21 -9.89
C TYR A 65 -1.76 5.93 -10.44
N PHE A 66 -1.23 5.08 -9.54
CA PHE A 66 -0.59 3.83 -9.92
C PHE A 66 -1.58 2.86 -10.58
N ILE A 67 -2.75 2.64 -9.95
CA ILE A 67 -3.80 1.76 -10.49
C ILE A 67 -4.27 2.23 -11.87
N VAL A 68 -4.55 3.53 -12.04
CA VAL A 68 -5.01 4.07 -13.34
C VAL A 68 -3.95 3.88 -14.41
N THR A 69 -2.70 4.23 -14.12
CA THR A 69 -1.59 4.05 -15.07
C THR A 69 -1.38 2.57 -15.43
N ARG A 70 -1.49 1.67 -14.45
CA ARG A 70 -1.37 0.23 -14.74
C ARG A 70 -2.54 -0.29 -15.56
N CYS A 71 -3.76 0.20 -15.33
CA CYS A 71 -4.89 -0.11 -16.21
C CYS A 71 -4.60 0.27 -17.67
N GLU A 72 -4.05 1.45 -17.91
CA GLU A 72 -3.66 1.91 -19.26
C GLU A 72 -2.61 0.99 -19.88
N VAL A 73 -1.52 0.70 -19.16
CA VAL A 73 -0.44 -0.19 -19.65
C VAL A 73 -0.95 -1.61 -19.93
N LEU A 74 -1.86 -2.12 -19.11
CA LEU A 74 -2.42 -3.46 -19.25
C LEU A 74 -3.60 -3.56 -20.24
N GLY A 75 -4.04 -2.44 -20.82
CA GLY A 75 -5.19 -2.39 -21.71
C GLY A 75 -6.53 -2.63 -20.99
N LEU A 76 -6.61 -2.34 -19.68
CA LEU A 76 -7.84 -2.39 -18.92
C LEU A 76 -8.61 -1.08 -19.01
N ASP A 77 -9.89 -1.16 -19.31
CA ASP A 77 -10.79 0.00 -19.28
C ASP A 77 -11.35 0.17 -17.84
N ILE A 78 -10.71 1.03 -17.06
CA ILE A 78 -11.14 1.31 -15.69
C ILE A 78 -12.56 1.89 -15.62
N LYS A 79 -12.99 2.63 -16.65
CA LYS A 79 -14.36 3.16 -16.72
C LYS A 79 -15.37 2.04 -16.92
N LYS A 80 -15.02 1.03 -17.72
CA LYS A 80 -15.84 -0.17 -17.91
C LYS A 80 -15.94 -0.98 -16.62
N ILE A 81 -14.82 -1.15 -15.91
CA ILE A 81 -14.80 -1.80 -14.60
C ILE A 81 -15.70 -1.04 -13.62
N ALA A 82 -15.52 0.27 -13.47
CA ALA A 82 -16.35 1.11 -12.61
C ALA A 82 -17.84 1.05 -12.98
N LYS A 83 -18.16 1.01 -14.27
CA LYS A 83 -19.55 0.85 -14.75
C LYS A 83 -20.16 -0.47 -14.31
N THR A 84 -19.42 -1.56 -14.37
CA THR A 84 -19.86 -2.89 -13.94
C THR A 84 -20.23 -2.91 -12.45
N LEU A 85 -19.56 -2.06 -11.66
CA LEU A 85 -19.79 -1.89 -10.24
C LEU A 85 -20.95 -0.93 -9.90
N GLY A 86 -21.63 -0.39 -10.90
CA GLY A 86 -22.65 0.64 -10.71
C GLY A 86 -22.07 2.03 -10.40
N SER A 87 -20.77 2.20 -10.49
CA SER A 87 -20.04 3.45 -10.23
C SER A 87 -19.77 4.20 -11.52
N ILE A 88 -20.70 4.99 -11.99
CA ILE A 88 -20.53 5.83 -13.18
C ILE A 88 -20.81 7.27 -12.80
N PRO A 89 -19.95 8.20 -13.22
CA PRO A 89 -18.66 8.05 -13.90
C PRO A 89 -17.49 7.73 -12.96
N PHE A 90 -16.41 7.17 -13.51
CA PHE A 90 -15.08 7.15 -12.91
C PHE A 90 -14.20 8.15 -13.64
N TYR A 91 -13.58 9.08 -12.94
CA TYR A 91 -12.63 10.04 -13.51
C TYR A 91 -11.70 10.60 -12.44
N ARG A 92 -10.57 11.17 -12.89
CA ARG A 92 -9.69 11.97 -12.04
C ARG A 92 -9.76 13.43 -12.48
N LYS A 93 -9.76 14.34 -11.54
CA LYS A 93 -9.88 15.79 -11.79
C LYS A 93 -8.92 16.56 -10.90
N GLN A 94 -8.21 17.52 -11.48
CA GLN A 94 -7.37 18.44 -10.73
C GLN A 94 -8.19 19.21 -9.69
N GLN A 95 -7.69 19.22 -8.47
CA GLN A 95 -8.23 19.95 -7.32
C GLN A 95 -7.14 20.73 -6.63
N THR A 96 -7.54 21.64 -5.76
CA THR A 96 -6.63 22.42 -4.94
C THR A 96 -6.75 22.01 -3.48
N LEU A 97 -5.58 21.89 -2.82
CA LEU A 97 -5.49 21.68 -1.38
C LEU A 97 -4.83 22.92 -0.75
N LYS A 98 -5.60 23.67 0.02
CA LYS A 98 -5.05 24.82 0.76
C LYS A 98 -4.50 24.35 2.10
N MET A 99 -3.22 24.64 2.34
CA MET A 99 -2.49 24.32 3.57
C MET A 99 -1.82 25.58 4.11
N GLY A 100 -2.54 26.22 5.06
CA GLY A 100 -2.09 27.55 5.54
C GLY A 100 -2.07 28.57 4.39
N PRO A 101 -0.95 29.27 4.16
CA PRO A 101 -0.77 30.19 3.03
C PRO A 101 -0.55 29.51 1.69
N GLU A 102 -0.14 28.23 1.70
CA GLU A 102 0.23 27.48 0.50
C GLU A 102 -0.97 26.81 -0.15
N MET A 103 -0.93 26.72 -1.47
CA MET A 103 -1.92 26.03 -2.28
C MET A 103 -1.22 25.00 -3.16
N GLU A 104 -1.62 23.76 -3.03
CA GLU A 104 -1.10 22.65 -3.85
C GLU A 104 -2.20 22.12 -4.78
N TYR A 105 -1.76 21.59 -5.92
CA TYR A 105 -2.63 20.90 -6.86
C TYR A 105 -2.43 19.39 -6.73
N TYR A 106 -3.54 18.64 -6.79
CA TYR A 106 -3.54 17.20 -6.84
C TYR A 106 -4.65 16.70 -7.74
N GLU A 107 -4.60 15.47 -8.19
CA GLU A 107 -5.67 14.82 -8.92
C GLU A 107 -6.54 14.01 -7.99
N GLN A 108 -7.78 14.44 -7.82
CA GLN A 108 -8.77 13.72 -7.02
C GLN A 108 -9.47 12.65 -7.84
N THR A 109 -9.55 11.46 -7.30
CA THR A 109 -10.31 10.34 -7.87
C THR A 109 -11.77 10.46 -7.51
N HIS A 110 -12.62 10.38 -8.51
CA HIS A 110 -14.07 10.36 -8.39
C HIS A 110 -14.62 9.03 -8.88
N MET A 111 -15.31 8.33 -7.99
CA MET A 111 -16.03 7.10 -8.31
C MET A 111 -17.45 7.22 -7.78
N TRP A 112 -18.42 7.35 -8.65
CA TRP A 112 -19.81 7.60 -8.27
C TRP A 112 -20.33 6.51 -7.33
N GLY A 113 -20.99 6.94 -6.25
CA GLY A 113 -21.49 6.04 -5.20
C GLY A 113 -20.50 5.75 -4.07
N TYR A 114 -19.25 6.22 -4.18
CA TYR A 114 -18.21 6.03 -3.17
C TYR A 114 -17.52 7.35 -2.83
N ASN A 115 -17.22 7.56 -1.55
CA ASN A 115 -16.42 8.69 -1.11
C ASN A 115 -14.95 8.25 -1.04
N ILE A 116 -14.14 8.75 -1.95
CA ILE A 116 -12.69 8.51 -1.93
C ILE A 116 -12.04 9.56 -1.03
N MET A 117 -11.24 9.13 -0.06
CA MET A 117 -10.62 10.02 0.91
C MET A 117 -9.12 9.76 1.03
N ASP A 118 -8.33 10.77 0.74
CA ASP A 118 -6.91 10.77 1.08
C ASP A 118 -6.70 11.40 2.47
N VAL A 119 -6.40 10.54 3.45
CA VAL A 119 -6.26 10.95 4.86
C VAL A 119 -5.03 11.85 5.05
N SER A 120 -4.01 11.76 4.18
CA SER A 120 -2.84 12.63 4.26
C SER A 120 -3.18 14.10 4.17
N HIS A 121 -4.24 14.47 3.44
CA HIS A 121 -4.70 15.86 3.34
C HIS A 121 -5.15 16.43 4.68
N ALA A 122 -5.85 15.65 5.49
CA ALA A 122 -6.26 16.06 6.84
C ALA A 122 -5.05 16.23 7.76
N VAL A 123 -4.08 15.32 7.68
CA VAL A 123 -2.84 15.39 8.47
C VAL A 123 -2.00 16.61 8.08
N ARG A 124 -1.87 16.90 6.80
CA ARG A 124 -1.12 18.08 6.31
C ARG A 124 -1.78 19.38 6.74
N ARG A 125 -3.12 19.47 6.73
CA ARG A 125 -3.84 20.62 7.29
C ARG A 125 -3.62 20.75 8.79
N ALA A 126 -3.67 19.65 9.54
CA ALA A 126 -3.39 19.67 10.97
C ALA A 126 -1.96 20.11 11.26
N GLN A 127 -0.97 19.65 10.48
CA GLN A 127 0.43 20.09 10.59
C GLN A 127 0.59 21.59 10.36
N ALA A 128 -0.13 22.15 9.39
CA ALA A 128 -0.06 23.60 9.08
C ALA A 128 -0.52 24.51 10.23
N ILE A 129 -1.36 24.00 11.15
CA ILE A 129 -1.88 24.74 12.30
C ILE A 129 -1.36 24.25 13.65
N ASN A 130 -0.65 23.12 13.68
CA ASN A 130 -0.13 22.53 14.91
C ASN A 130 1.38 22.24 14.76
N SER A 131 2.21 23.08 15.34
CA SER A 131 3.66 22.98 15.29
C SER A 131 4.25 21.73 16.00
N SER A 132 3.47 21.01 16.80
CA SER A 132 3.89 19.74 17.42
C SER A 132 3.97 18.59 16.39
N ILE A 133 3.26 18.68 15.28
CA ILE A 133 3.31 17.70 14.17
C ILE A 133 4.49 18.04 13.27
N LYS A 134 5.62 17.37 13.48
CA LYS A 134 6.88 17.66 12.75
C LYS A 134 6.94 17.11 11.33
N SER A 135 6.12 16.10 11.02
CA SER A 135 6.08 15.48 9.69
C SER A 135 4.70 14.92 9.41
N TRP A 136 4.26 15.00 8.15
CA TRP A 136 3.04 14.37 7.69
C TRP A 136 3.25 12.95 7.13
N SER A 137 4.48 12.39 7.19
CA SER A 137 4.73 11.03 6.74
C SER A 137 3.90 10.02 7.53
N LEU A 138 3.41 8.96 6.88
CA LEU A 138 2.63 7.92 7.54
C LEU A 138 3.37 7.31 8.73
N LYS A 139 4.68 7.08 8.60
CA LYS A 139 5.52 6.53 9.68
C LYS A 139 5.57 7.45 10.90
N TYR A 140 5.62 8.76 10.69
CA TYR A 140 5.63 9.73 11.78
C TYR A 140 4.26 9.84 12.44
N ILE A 141 3.21 10.05 11.64
CA ILE A 141 1.88 10.32 12.19
C ILE A 141 1.29 9.13 12.93
N THR A 142 1.55 7.90 12.48
CA THR A 142 1.10 6.70 13.19
C THR A 142 1.77 6.54 14.55
N LYS A 143 3.04 6.93 14.70
CA LYS A 143 3.72 6.99 16.00
C LYS A 143 3.20 8.13 16.86
N TYR A 144 3.06 9.32 16.30
CA TYR A 144 2.54 10.51 16.98
C TYR A 144 1.13 10.29 17.55
N SER A 145 0.26 9.57 16.83
CA SER A 145 -1.12 9.26 17.24
C SER A 145 -1.26 7.95 18.05
N ASN A 146 -0.15 7.29 18.40
CA ASN A 146 -0.14 5.96 19.05
C ASN A 146 -0.94 4.89 18.28
N ALA A 147 -1.05 5.03 16.95
CA ALA A 147 -1.71 4.06 16.08
C ALA A 147 -0.75 3.02 15.51
N ALA A 148 0.57 3.23 15.65
CA ALA A 148 1.56 2.24 15.20
C ALA A 148 1.59 1.06 16.17
N LYS A 149 1.61 -0.17 15.63
CA LYS A 149 1.94 -1.35 16.42
C LYS A 149 3.38 -1.24 16.93
N GLU A 150 3.64 -1.68 18.15
CA GLU A 150 4.98 -1.61 18.77
C GLU A 150 6.05 -2.31 17.93
N ASN A 151 5.73 -3.47 17.38
CA ASN A 151 6.66 -4.33 16.63
C ASN A 151 6.44 -4.28 15.11
N ARG A 152 6.07 -3.11 14.58
CA ARG A 152 5.85 -2.96 13.15
C ARG A 152 7.15 -3.09 12.35
N VAL A 153 7.14 -3.96 11.36
CA VAL A 153 8.23 -4.10 10.37
C VAL A 153 8.28 -2.88 9.46
N TYR A 154 9.49 -2.42 9.19
CA TYR A 154 9.74 -1.35 8.23
C TYR A 154 10.68 -1.82 7.14
N VAL A 155 10.16 -2.01 5.95
CA VAL A 155 10.97 -2.23 4.76
C VAL A 155 11.13 -0.88 4.04
N PRO A 156 12.36 -0.45 3.71
CA PRO A 156 12.58 0.74 2.90
C PRO A 156 11.89 0.62 1.54
N GLY A 157 11.25 1.70 1.08
CA GLY A 157 10.43 1.67 -0.14
C GLY A 157 11.18 1.22 -1.40
N ASP A 158 12.47 1.58 -1.50
CA ASP A 158 13.37 1.15 -2.58
C ASP A 158 13.76 -0.34 -2.53
N LYS A 159 13.57 -0.98 -1.37
CA LYS A 159 13.88 -2.39 -1.14
C LYS A 159 12.64 -3.30 -1.20
N ILE A 160 11.42 -2.76 -1.04
CA ILE A 160 10.20 -3.56 -0.96
C ILE A 160 10.09 -4.56 -2.11
N GLY A 161 10.16 -4.09 -3.36
CA GLY A 161 10.02 -4.96 -4.53
C GLY A 161 11.12 -6.01 -4.64
N LYS A 162 12.35 -5.65 -4.30
CA LYS A 162 13.49 -6.59 -4.33
C LYS A 162 13.37 -7.65 -3.24
N THR A 163 12.99 -7.25 -2.02
CA THR A 163 12.81 -8.19 -0.90
C THR A 163 11.64 -9.12 -1.16
N PHE A 164 10.53 -8.60 -1.71
CA PHE A 164 9.36 -9.41 -2.05
C PHE A 164 9.65 -10.46 -3.13
N ALA A 165 10.39 -10.09 -4.17
CA ALA A 165 10.73 -10.97 -5.28
C ALA A 165 11.89 -11.94 -4.97
N ASP A 166 12.57 -11.75 -3.84
CA ASP A 166 13.72 -12.57 -3.45
C ASP A 166 13.27 -13.96 -2.99
N LYS A 167 13.46 -14.95 -3.88
CA LYS A 167 13.17 -16.38 -3.62
C LYS A 167 14.42 -17.19 -3.26
N GLU A 168 15.60 -16.59 -3.37
CA GLU A 168 16.88 -17.29 -3.18
C GLU A 168 17.40 -17.15 -1.75
N ASN A 169 17.07 -16.04 -1.08
CA ASN A 169 17.57 -15.77 0.25
C ASN A 169 16.48 -15.96 1.32
N GLU A 170 16.92 -16.48 2.45
CA GLU A 170 16.12 -16.49 3.68
C GLU A 170 16.48 -15.28 4.54
N TYR A 171 15.50 -14.81 5.28
CA TYR A 171 15.61 -13.66 6.17
C TYR A 171 15.39 -14.07 7.62
N TRP A 172 16.16 -13.50 8.53
CA TRP A 172 15.82 -13.56 9.95
C TRP A 172 14.85 -12.44 10.31
N PHE A 173 13.96 -12.72 11.23
CA PHE A 173 12.94 -11.79 11.68
C PHE A 173 12.72 -11.91 13.19
N SER A 174 12.69 -10.76 13.88
CA SER A 174 12.37 -10.65 15.32
C SER A 174 10.93 -10.17 15.51
N GLU A 175 10.08 -11.02 16.09
CA GLU A 175 8.71 -10.64 16.45
C GLU A 175 8.65 -9.64 17.63
N SER A 176 9.69 -9.60 18.46
CA SER A 176 9.72 -8.73 19.63
C SER A 176 9.91 -7.25 19.31
N ASN A 177 10.61 -6.94 18.21
CA ASN A 177 10.95 -5.55 17.87
C ASN A 177 10.76 -5.20 16.39
N GLY A 178 10.32 -6.16 15.53
CA GLY A 178 10.09 -5.94 14.11
C GLY A 178 11.37 -5.75 13.28
N THR A 179 12.55 -6.10 13.81
CA THR A 179 13.80 -6.04 13.05
C THR A 179 13.97 -7.29 12.18
N TRP A 180 14.67 -7.14 11.07
CA TRP A 180 14.90 -8.19 10.09
C TRP A 180 16.17 -7.94 9.28
N GLY A 181 16.66 -8.95 8.60
CA GLY A 181 17.81 -8.88 7.71
C GLY A 181 18.08 -10.20 7.01
N LEU A 182 19.09 -10.24 6.13
CA LEU A 182 19.49 -11.46 5.46
C LEU A 182 20.05 -12.48 6.48
N LYS A 183 19.60 -13.72 6.38
CA LYS A 183 20.00 -14.80 7.29
C LYS A 183 21.51 -15.05 7.27
N ASN A 184 22.13 -15.02 6.09
CA ASN A 184 23.55 -15.27 5.88
C ASN A 184 24.46 -14.12 6.38
N GLU A 185 23.90 -12.94 6.63
CA GLU A 185 24.64 -11.79 7.17
C GLU A 185 24.56 -11.69 8.71
N TYR A 186 23.79 -12.58 9.36
CA TYR A 186 23.61 -12.55 10.81
C TYR A 186 24.73 -13.33 11.52
N ASN A 187 25.43 -12.68 12.43
CA ASN A 187 26.45 -13.33 13.25
C ASN A 187 25.81 -14.03 14.46
N LEU A 188 25.77 -15.35 14.45
CA LEU A 188 25.11 -16.17 15.48
C LEU A 188 25.97 -16.40 16.74
N GLU A 189 27.30 -16.20 16.70
CA GLU A 189 28.21 -16.38 17.85
C GLU A 189 27.93 -17.68 18.64
N ASP A 190 27.88 -18.83 17.97
CA ASP A 190 27.59 -20.16 18.54
C ASP A 190 26.14 -20.36 19.06
N ARG A 191 25.22 -19.46 18.75
CA ARG A 191 23.78 -19.57 19.05
C ARG A 191 22.97 -19.92 17.82
N THR A 192 21.75 -20.43 17.99
CA THR A 192 20.80 -20.64 16.90
C THR A 192 19.82 -19.47 16.80
N PHE A 193 19.18 -19.30 15.61
CA PHE A 193 18.14 -18.30 15.44
C PHE A 193 16.99 -18.50 16.45
N GLU A 194 16.60 -19.74 16.75
CA GLU A 194 15.59 -20.09 17.72
C GLU A 194 15.97 -19.66 19.14
N GLN A 195 17.22 -19.93 19.55
CA GLN A 195 17.74 -19.48 20.87
C GLN A 195 17.76 -17.96 21.02
N LEU A 196 17.84 -17.24 19.90
CA LEU A 196 17.76 -15.76 19.86
C LEU A 196 16.32 -15.24 19.74
N GLY A 197 15.31 -16.12 19.68
CA GLY A 197 13.92 -15.74 19.44
C GLY A 197 13.68 -15.17 18.05
N LEU A 198 14.50 -15.56 17.07
CA LEU A 198 14.39 -15.11 15.68
C LEU A 198 13.76 -16.21 14.82
N LYS A 199 12.87 -15.80 13.93
CA LYS A 199 12.25 -16.68 12.92
C LYS A 199 12.97 -16.54 11.58
N ILE A 200 13.03 -17.64 10.85
CA ILE A 200 13.49 -17.63 9.46
C ILE A 200 12.26 -17.56 8.58
N VAL A 201 12.25 -16.61 7.66
CA VAL A 201 11.11 -16.27 6.79
C VAL A 201 11.59 -15.98 5.38
N SER A 202 10.67 -16.01 4.41
CA SER A 202 10.94 -15.56 3.04
C SER A 202 10.94 -14.03 2.93
N GLY A 203 11.46 -13.50 1.82
CA GLY A 203 11.40 -12.07 1.55
C GLY A 203 9.96 -11.57 1.42
N ALA A 204 9.06 -12.36 0.86
CA ALA A 204 7.63 -12.04 0.79
C ALA A 204 7.02 -11.92 2.19
N ASP A 205 7.28 -12.88 3.09
CA ASP A 205 6.80 -12.84 4.47
C ASP A 205 7.26 -11.60 5.24
N VAL A 206 8.50 -11.11 4.97
CA VAL A 206 9.01 -9.87 5.56
C VAL A 206 8.18 -8.66 5.11
N VAL A 207 7.80 -8.61 3.85
CA VAL A 207 7.04 -7.48 3.27
C VAL A 207 5.58 -7.49 3.72
N GLU A 208 5.00 -8.67 3.92
CA GLU A 208 3.59 -8.85 4.33
C GLU A 208 3.34 -8.58 5.84
N ARG A 209 4.36 -8.54 6.68
CA ARG A 209 4.28 -8.27 8.12
C ARG A 209 4.26 -6.78 8.44
#